data_f2bcbf2eb35386a8329565c3c65517ea
#
_entry.id   f2bcbf2eb35386a8329565c3c65517ea
#
_cell.length_a   1.000
_cell.length_b   1.000
_cell.length_c   1.000
_cell.angle_alpha   90.00
_cell.angle_beta   90.00
_cell.angle_gamma   90.00
#
_symmetry.space_group_name_H-M   'P 1'
#
loop_
_entity.id
_entity.type
_entity.pdbx_description
1 polymer ?
#
loop_
_entity_poly.entity_id
_entity_poly.type
_entity_poly.pdbx_seq_one_letter_code
_entity_poly.pdbx_strand_id
1 'polypeptide(L)'
;LDGEDGRKRIDAFLLPGHVAVVLGLEPFRFLAREYGRPAVVGGFEPADILSALCLMVGMLREGKPAVGNTYIRAVHEEGSPQARHVMETVFSVADARWRGLGLIPDSGLALRGEWRDFDAMEKLGLELEETKPIPGCRCGDILRGVLTPEKCPLFGRVCTPQNPTGPCMVSTEGSCAA
;
A
#
# COMPACT_ATOMS: atom_id res chain seq x y z
N LEU A 1 -12.77 -5.49 0.07
CA LEU A 1 -13.14 -4.65 1.21
C LEU A 1 -14.19 -5.31 2.12
N ASP A 2 -14.95 -6.24 1.60
CA ASP A 2 -15.90 -7.02 2.37
C ASP A 2 -15.22 -8.29 2.88
N GLY A 3 -15.45 -8.66 4.14
CA GLY A 3 -14.98 -9.92 4.70
C GLY A 3 -15.79 -11.10 4.15
N GLU A 4 -15.29 -12.33 4.36
CA GLU A 4 -15.99 -13.56 3.97
C GLU A 4 -17.39 -13.68 4.60
N ASP A 5 -17.63 -12.96 5.71
CA ASP A 5 -18.91 -12.86 6.41
C ASP A 5 -19.79 -11.71 5.90
N GLY A 6 -19.45 -11.07 4.78
CA GLY A 6 -20.16 -9.92 4.20
C GLY A 6 -20.04 -8.62 5.00
N ARG A 7 -19.24 -8.59 6.07
CA ARG A 7 -19.02 -7.38 6.86
C ARG A 7 -17.91 -6.53 6.24
N LYS A 8 -18.20 -5.26 6.10
CA LYS A 8 -17.22 -4.28 5.67
C LYS A 8 -16.20 -4.06 6.79
N ARG A 9 -14.92 -4.37 6.52
CA ARG A 9 -13.84 -4.34 7.52
C ARG A 9 -13.00 -3.08 7.46
N ILE A 10 -13.07 -2.35 6.35
CA ILE A 10 -12.35 -1.09 6.16
C ILE A 10 -13.37 0.01 5.92
N ASP A 11 -13.39 1.01 6.78
CA ASP A 11 -14.33 2.12 6.71
C ASP A 11 -13.79 3.32 5.93
N ALA A 12 -12.46 3.52 5.94
CA ALA A 12 -11.80 4.62 5.27
C ALA A 12 -10.32 4.30 5.00
N PHE A 13 -9.67 5.13 4.18
CA PHE A 13 -8.26 5.00 3.83
C PHE A 13 -7.49 6.27 4.14
N LEU A 14 -6.41 6.15 4.89
CA LEU A 14 -5.37 7.18 4.98
C LEU A 14 -4.32 6.90 3.90
N LEU A 15 -4.20 7.79 2.93
CA LEU A 15 -3.34 7.61 1.77
C LEU A 15 -1.98 8.30 1.96
N PRO A 16 -0.89 7.67 1.52
CA PRO A 16 0.46 8.19 1.72
C PRO A 16 0.75 9.38 0.78
N GLY A 17 1.14 10.52 1.36
CA GLY A 17 1.40 11.75 0.63
C GLY A 17 2.47 11.60 -0.45
N HIS A 18 3.56 10.87 -0.19
CA HIS A 18 4.66 10.69 -1.16
C HIS A 18 4.24 9.97 -2.45
N VAL A 19 3.28 9.06 -2.36
CA VAL A 19 2.71 8.40 -3.55
C VAL A 19 1.80 9.39 -4.30
N ALA A 20 0.97 10.12 -3.57
CA ALA A 20 0.06 11.10 -4.17
C ALA A 20 0.79 12.31 -4.81
N VAL A 21 2.01 12.68 -4.36
CA VAL A 21 2.86 13.67 -5.03
C VAL A 21 3.14 13.27 -6.48
N VAL A 22 3.35 11.99 -6.73
CA VAL A 22 3.63 11.47 -8.08
C VAL A 22 2.35 11.26 -8.87
N LEU A 23 1.38 10.55 -8.28
CA LEU A 23 0.19 10.07 -8.99
C LEU A 23 -0.95 11.08 -9.07
N GLY A 24 -1.01 12.05 -8.16
CA GLY A 24 -2.18 12.90 -7.97
C GLY A 24 -3.29 12.22 -7.20
N LEU A 25 -4.50 12.75 -7.28
CA LEU A 25 -5.66 12.26 -6.54
C LEU A 25 -6.56 11.33 -7.37
N GLU A 26 -6.57 11.47 -8.69
CA GLU A 26 -7.48 10.74 -9.58
C GLU A 26 -7.39 9.21 -9.43
N PRO A 27 -6.18 8.58 -9.32
CA PRO A 27 -6.06 7.14 -9.16
C PRO A 27 -6.71 6.58 -7.89
N PHE A 28 -7.01 7.41 -6.90
CA PHE A 28 -7.64 6.98 -5.65
C PHE A 28 -9.16 7.18 -5.63
N ARG A 29 -9.74 7.86 -6.62
CA ARG A 29 -11.17 8.21 -6.65
C ARG A 29 -12.10 7.00 -6.71
N PHE A 30 -11.61 5.87 -7.22
CA PHE A 30 -12.37 4.62 -7.24
C PHE A 30 -12.79 4.16 -5.83
N LEU A 31 -11.98 4.46 -4.80
CA LEU A 31 -12.30 4.12 -3.40
C LEU A 31 -13.62 4.74 -2.95
N ALA A 32 -13.86 5.99 -3.34
CA ALA A 32 -15.10 6.69 -3.04
C ALA A 32 -16.22 6.33 -4.01
N ARG A 33 -15.93 6.27 -5.33
CA ARG A 33 -16.94 6.07 -6.38
C ARG A 33 -17.49 4.64 -6.42
N GLU A 34 -16.62 3.63 -6.31
CA GLU A 34 -16.99 2.22 -6.48
C GLU A 34 -17.25 1.53 -5.14
N TYR A 35 -16.44 1.85 -4.13
CA TYR A 35 -16.53 1.21 -2.82
C TYR A 35 -17.26 2.02 -1.77
N GLY A 36 -17.60 3.28 -2.04
CA GLY A 36 -18.28 4.16 -1.08
C GLY A 36 -17.43 4.41 0.17
N ARG A 37 -16.09 4.45 0.04
CA ARG A 37 -15.16 4.64 1.14
C ARG A 37 -14.43 5.96 1.03
N PRO A 38 -14.45 6.82 2.06
CA PRO A 38 -13.64 8.01 2.07
C PRO A 38 -12.15 7.65 2.11
N ALA A 39 -11.34 8.45 1.42
CA ALA A 39 -9.91 8.33 1.42
C ALA A 39 -9.29 9.71 1.57
N VAL A 40 -8.29 9.87 2.41
CA VAL A 40 -7.65 11.18 2.64
C VAL A 40 -6.14 11.06 2.51
N VAL A 41 -5.56 11.89 1.66
CA VAL A 41 -4.12 12.03 1.54
C VAL A 41 -3.60 12.91 2.66
N GLY A 42 -2.66 12.39 3.45
CA GLY A 42 -1.98 13.09 4.52
C GLY A 42 -0.47 13.16 4.32
N GLY A 43 0.18 14.12 4.97
CA GLY A 43 1.64 14.15 5.14
C GLY A 43 2.06 13.26 6.30
N PHE A 44 3.32 13.38 6.70
CA PHE A 44 3.95 12.48 7.68
C PHE A 44 4.20 13.12 9.04
N GLU A 45 4.00 14.42 9.15
CA GLU A 45 4.10 15.10 10.45
C GLU A 45 2.86 14.86 11.31
N PRO A 46 2.96 14.89 12.62
CA PRO A 46 1.82 14.66 13.51
C PRO A 46 0.60 15.54 13.19
N ALA A 47 0.83 16.81 12.85
CA ALA A 47 -0.24 17.73 12.47
C ALA A 47 -0.91 17.35 11.14
N ASP A 48 -0.16 16.84 10.17
CA ASP A 48 -0.69 16.37 8.90
C ASP A 48 -1.59 15.15 9.11
N ILE A 49 -1.11 14.20 9.91
CA ILE A 49 -1.85 12.97 10.21
C ILE A 49 -3.15 13.30 10.95
N LEU A 50 -3.10 14.15 11.98
CA LEU A 50 -4.29 14.58 12.72
C LEU A 50 -5.29 15.29 11.80
N SER A 51 -4.82 16.18 10.93
CA SER A 51 -5.68 16.87 9.96
C SER A 51 -6.37 15.91 9.00
N ALA A 52 -5.64 14.90 8.51
CA ALA A 52 -6.18 13.88 7.64
C ALA A 52 -7.23 13.00 8.37
N LEU A 53 -6.95 12.61 9.61
CA LEU A 53 -7.90 11.86 10.44
C LEU A 53 -9.16 12.67 10.73
N CYS A 54 -9.04 13.95 11.07
CA CYS A 54 -10.19 14.83 11.31
C CYS A 54 -11.09 14.94 10.07
N LEU A 55 -10.50 15.15 8.89
CA LEU A 55 -11.26 15.20 7.64
C LEU A 55 -11.95 13.87 7.34
N MET A 56 -11.22 12.76 7.49
CA MET A 56 -11.74 11.42 7.25
C MET A 56 -12.91 11.08 8.16
N VAL A 57 -12.82 11.38 9.46
CA VAL A 57 -13.91 11.19 10.43
C VAL A 57 -15.11 12.08 10.07
N GLY A 58 -14.87 13.32 9.63
CA GLY A 58 -15.92 14.21 9.13
C GLY A 58 -16.70 13.57 7.97
N MET A 59 -16.01 13.07 6.96
CA MET A 59 -16.62 12.39 5.81
C MET A 59 -17.43 11.15 6.22
N LEU A 60 -16.91 10.35 7.16
CA LEU A 60 -17.63 9.18 7.70
C LEU A 60 -18.92 9.58 8.41
N ARG A 61 -18.89 10.62 9.25
CA ARG A 61 -20.06 11.12 9.97
C ARG A 61 -21.13 11.68 9.06
N GLU A 62 -20.73 12.35 7.98
CA GLU A 62 -21.65 12.92 7.00
C GLU A 62 -22.19 11.88 6.01
N GLY A 63 -21.59 10.70 5.94
CA GLY A 63 -21.92 9.68 4.94
C GLY A 63 -21.63 10.09 3.50
N LYS A 64 -20.63 10.99 3.31
CA LYS A 64 -20.23 11.52 2.00
C LYS A 64 -18.82 11.06 1.63
N PRO A 65 -18.67 9.86 1.05
CA PRO A 65 -17.35 9.37 0.67
C PRO A 65 -16.76 10.22 -0.46
N ALA A 66 -15.54 10.67 -0.25
CA ALA A 66 -14.77 11.45 -1.22
C ALA A 66 -13.27 11.17 -1.05
N VAL A 67 -12.47 11.63 -2.01
CA VAL A 67 -11.01 11.71 -1.84
C VAL A 67 -10.66 13.11 -1.39
N GLY A 68 -10.10 13.23 -0.19
CA GLY A 68 -9.63 14.48 0.39
C GLY A 68 -8.12 14.59 0.36
N ASN A 69 -7.61 15.81 0.43
CA ASN A 69 -6.18 16.10 0.50
C ASN A 69 -5.92 17.16 1.58
N THR A 70 -5.18 16.78 2.61
CA THR A 70 -4.69 17.71 3.64
C THR A 70 -3.22 18.04 3.49
N TYR A 71 -2.51 17.40 2.56
CA TYR A 71 -1.10 17.63 2.26
C TYR A 71 -0.92 18.59 1.06
N ILE A 72 -1.68 19.69 1.07
CA ILE A 72 -1.81 20.63 -0.06
C ILE A 72 -0.49 21.33 -0.44
N ARG A 73 0.49 21.41 0.47
CA ARG A 73 1.81 21.98 0.19
C ARG A 73 2.67 21.14 -0.75
N ALA A 74 2.34 19.85 -0.94
CA ALA A 74 3.13 18.92 -1.75
C ALA A 74 2.30 18.15 -2.79
N VAL A 75 1.02 17.91 -2.51
CA VAL A 75 0.16 17.08 -3.36
C VAL A 75 -0.81 17.97 -4.13
N HIS A 76 -0.74 17.86 -5.45
CA HIS A 76 -1.64 18.52 -6.40
C HIS A 76 -2.60 17.50 -7.02
N GLU A 77 -3.72 17.97 -7.56
CA GLU A 77 -4.76 17.12 -8.16
C GLU A 77 -4.19 16.18 -9.23
N GLU A 78 -3.33 16.71 -10.08
CA GLU A 78 -2.74 15.99 -11.22
C GLU A 78 -1.45 15.23 -10.87
N GLY A 79 -0.91 15.39 -9.66
CA GLY A 79 0.40 14.85 -9.28
C GLY A 79 1.55 15.51 -10.04
N SER A 80 2.58 14.73 -10.35
CA SER A 80 3.74 15.17 -11.13
C SER A 80 3.72 14.59 -12.54
N PRO A 81 3.36 15.37 -13.58
CA PRO A 81 3.38 14.90 -14.97
C PRO A 81 4.77 14.43 -15.41
N GLN A 82 5.85 15.12 -14.95
CA GLN A 82 7.22 14.73 -15.28
C GLN A 82 7.57 13.36 -14.72
N ALA A 83 7.27 13.11 -13.44
CA ALA A 83 7.56 11.83 -12.81
C ALA A 83 6.78 10.69 -13.48
N ARG A 84 5.49 10.91 -13.81
CA ARG A 84 4.68 9.93 -14.53
C ARG A 84 5.25 9.65 -15.93
N HIS A 85 5.64 10.68 -16.66
CA HIS A 85 6.26 10.52 -17.98
C HIS A 85 7.53 9.66 -17.91
N VAL A 86 8.41 9.90 -16.93
CA VAL A 86 9.61 9.09 -16.72
C VAL A 86 9.23 7.65 -16.38
N MET A 87 8.27 7.43 -15.49
CA MET A 87 7.79 6.09 -15.16
C MET A 87 7.25 5.35 -16.40
N GLU A 88 6.42 6.00 -17.20
CA GLU A 88 5.85 5.44 -18.42
C GLU A 88 6.89 5.17 -19.51
N THR A 89 7.98 5.95 -19.54
CA THR A 89 9.10 5.76 -20.45
C THR A 89 9.93 4.54 -20.08
N VAL A 90 10.19 4.37 -18.78
CA VAL A 90 11.13 3.35 -18.28
C VAL A 90 10.43 2.02 -17.99
N PHE A 91 9.20 2.07 -17.49
CA PHE A 91 8.49 0.88 -16.99
C PHE A 91 7.25 0.55 -17.80
N SER A 92 6.88 -0.71 -17.77
CA SER A 92 5.57 -1.22 -18.19
C SER A 92 4.90 -1.94 -17.02
N VAL A 93 3.58 -1.93 -17.02
CA VAL A 93 2.78 -2.70 -16.04
C VAL A 93 3.04 -4.19 -16.25
N ALA A 94 3.17 -4.92 -15.16
CA ALA A 94 3.43 -6.34 -15.14
C ALA A 94 2.78 -6.99 -13.92
N ASP A 95 2.58 -8.29 -14.01
CA ASP A 95 2.16 -9.11 -12.87
C ASP A 95 3.25 -9.10 -11.80
N ALA A 96 2.86 -9.01 -10.55
CA ALA A 96 3.81 -9.05 -9.45
C ALA A 96 3.40 -10.06 -8.37
N ARG A 97 4.41 -10.74 -7.84
CA ARG A 97 4.24 -11.64 -6.70
C ARG A 97 4.49 -10.89 -5.41
N TRP A 98 3.42 -10.64 -4.66
CA TRP A 98 3.47 -9.95 -3.39
C TRP A 98 3.62 -10.95 -2.24
N ARG A 99 4.61 -10.73 -1.40
CA ARG A 99 4.86 -11.61 -0.25
C ARG A 99 3.67 -11.57 0.73
N GLY A 100 3.09 -12.74 1.00
CA GLY A 100 1.88 -12.88 1.82
C GLY A 100 0.55 -12.72 1.08
N LEU A 101 0.53 -12.19 -0.14
CA LEU A 101 -0.68 -12.00 -0.94
C LEU A 101 -0.72 -12.86 -2.21
N GLY A 102 0.44 -13.38 -2.66
CA GLY A 102 0.55 -14.16 -3.88
C GLY A 102 0.73 -13.34 -5.15
N LEU A 103 0.41 -13.92 -6.29
CA LEU A 103 0.46 -13.26 -7.58
C LEU A 103 -0.77 -12.36 -7.73
N ILE A 104 -0.54 -11.09 -8.05
CA ILE A 104 -1.58 -10.11 -8.35
C ILE A 104 -1.33 -9.61 -9.77
N PRO A 105 -2.25 -9.80 -10.70
CA PRO A 105 -2.12 -9.31 -12.06
C PRO A 105 -2.02 -7.78 -12.09
N ASP A 106 -1.24 -7.25 -13.04
CA ASP A 106 -1.08 -5.82 -13.31
C ASP A 106 -0.72 -4.96 -12.09
N SER A 107 -0.04 -5.54 -11.09
CA SER A 107 0.24 -4.89 -9.81
C SER A 107 1.70 -4.51 -9.60
N GLY A 108 2.54 -4.74 -10.57
CA GLY A 108 3.96 -4.44 -10.55
C GLY A 108 4.42 -3.64 -11.76
N LEU A 109 5.70 -3.32 -11.77
CA LEU A 109 6.36 -2.64 -12.86
C LEU A 109 7.58 -3.46 -13.31
N ALA A 110 7.72 -3.65 -14.62
CA ALA A 110 8.89 -4.24 -15.24
C ALA A 110 9.60 -3.21 -16.11
N LEU A 111 10.92 -3.31 -16.25
CA LEU A 111 11.68 -2.46 -17.17
C LEU A 111 11.27 -2.77 -18.62
N ARG A 112 11.06 -1.74 -19.42
CA ARG A 112 10.87 -1.89 -20.87
C ARG A 112 12.14 -2.41 -21.51
N GLY A 113 12.01 -3.09 -22.67
CA GLY A 113 13.12 -3.77 -23.33
C GLY A 113 14.35 -2.90 -23.62
N GLU A 114 14.15 -1.62 -23.93
CA GLU A 114 15.22 -0.63 -24.15
C GLU A 114 16.00 -0.26 -22.89
N TRP A 115 15.45 -0.57 -21.70
CA TRP A 115 16.08 -0.33 -20.40
C TRP A 115 16.62 -1.60 -19.74
N ARG A 116 16.58 -2.75 -20.42
CA ARG A 116 17.04 -4.05 -19.89
C ARG A 116 18.49 -4.05 -19.41
N ASP A 117 19.35 -3.29 -20.06
CA ASP A 117 20.75 -3.18 -19.67
C ASP A 117 20.94 -2.60 -18.26
N PHE A 118 19.89 -1.99 -17.70
CA PHE A 118 19.86 -1.48 -16.33
C PHE A 118 19.20 -2.45 -15.34
N ASP A 119 18.69 -3.59 -15.80
CA ASP A 119 18.13 -4.62 -14.93
C ASP A 119 19.25 -5.37 -14.22
N ALA A 120 19.40 -5.11 -12.93
CA ALA A 120 20.42 -5.75 -12.11
C ALA A 120 20.22 -7.28 -12.01
N MET A 121 18.97 -7.76 -12.07
CA MET A 121 18.67 -9.19 -12.03
C MET A 121 19.20 -9.91 -13.25
N GLU A 122 18.90 -9.39 -14.44
CA GLU A 122 19.41 -9.94 -15.70
C GLU A 122 20.94 -9.77 -15.81
N LYS A 123 21.43 -8.56 -15.53
CA LYS A 123 22.84 -8.21 -15.73
C LYS A 123 23.79 -8.95 -14.80
N LEU A 124 23.37 -9.23 -13.58
CA LEU A 124 24.19 -9.92 -12.57
C LEU A 124 23.85 -11.41 -12.46
N GLY A 125 22.90 -11.91 -13.27
CA GLY A 125 22.45 -13.29 -13.21
C GLY A 125 21.88 -13.68 -11.84
N LEU A 126 21.17 -12.75 -11.19
CA LEU A 126 20.61 -13.00 -9.88
C LEU A 126 19.33 -13.84 -9.99
N GLU A 127 19.33 -14.98 -9.34
CA GLU A 127 18.13 -15.79 -9.19
C GLU A 127 17.48 -15.47 -7.83
N LEU A 128 16.20 -15.10 -7.86
CA LEU A 128 15.43 -14.95 -6.65
C LEU A 128 15.01 -16.33 -6.15
N GLU A 129 15.48 -16.71 -4.98
CA GLU A 129 14.96 -17.89 -4.30
C GLU A 129 13.45 -17.76 -4.08
N GLU A 130 12.68 -18.77 -4.49
CA GLU A 130 11.26 -18.81 -4.16
C GLU A 130 11.10 -18.87 -2.65
N THR A 131 10.66 -17.76 -2.06
CA THR A 131 10.35 -17.73 -0.64
C THR A 131 9.08 -18.52 -0.37
N LYS A 132 9.23 -19.66 0.28
CA LYS A 132 8.07 -20.45 0.76
C LYS A 132 7.31 -19.68 1.83
N PRO A 133 5.96 -19.75 1.81
CA PRO A 133 5.18 -19.19 2.91
C PRO A 133 5.63 -19.80 4.24
N ILE A 134 5.84 -18.96 5.24
CA ILE A 134 6.25 -19.43 6.55
C ILE A 134 5.04 -20.01 7.27
N PRO A 135 5.09 -21.29 7.69
CA PRO A 135 3.98 -21.91 8.38
C PRO A 135 3.53 -21.11 9.61
N GLY A 136 2.22 -20.87 9.70
CA GLY A 136 1.62 -20.11 10.81
C GLY A 136 1.67 -18.58 10.66
N CYS A 137 2.39 -18.03 9.70
CA CYS A 137 2.37 -16.58 9.43
C CYS A 137 1.03 -16.16 8.81
N ARG A 138 0.38 -15.15 9.40
CA ARG A 138 -0.90 -14.61 8.94
C ARG A 138 -0.77 -13.21 8.32
N CYS A 139 0.42 -12.89 7.81
CA CYS A 139 0.73 -11.57 7.22
C CYS A 139 -0.29 -11.16 6.14
N GLY A 140 -0.67 -12.04 5.24
CA GLY A 140 -1.65 -11.74 4.20
C GLY A 140 -3.04 -11.36 4.74
N ASP A 141 -3.47 -11.96 5.83
CA ASP A 141 -4.73 -11.63 6.49
C ASP A 141 -4.66 -10.28 7.21
N ILE A 142 -3.51 -9.99 7.81
CA ILE A 142 -3.26 -8.70 8.49
C ILE A 142 -3.23 -7.57 7.45
N LEU A 143 -2.52 -7.73 6.34
CA LEU A 143 -2.47 -6.75 5.26
C LEU A 143 -3.84 -6.46 4.64
N ARG A 144 -4.73 -7.46 4.61
CA ARG A 144 -6.10 -7.32 4.14
C ARG A 144 -7.08 -6.80 5.21
N GLY A 145 -6.60 -6.52 6.43
CA GLY A 145 -7.44 -6.08 7.55
C GLY A 145 -8.39 -7.17 8.09
N VAL A 146 -8.15 -8.44 7.74
CA VAL A 146 -8.95 -9.57 8.22
C VAL A 146 -8.59 -9.96 9.64
N LEU A 147 -7.33 -9.75 10.03
CA LEU A 147 -6.77 -10.12 11.32
C LEU A 147 -5.91 -8.99 11.88
N THR A 148 -5.95 -8.79 13.20
CA THR A 148 -5.00 -7.88 13.85
C THR A 148 -3.70 -8.61 14.20
N PRO A 149 -2.55 -7.90 14.30
CA PRO A 149 -1.25 -8.53 14.57
C PRO A 149 -1.24 -9.46 15.79
N GLU A 150 -1.86 -9.06 16.90
CA GLU A 150 -1.89 -9.82 18.16
C GLU A 150 -2.58 -11.19 18.03
N LYS A 151 -3.43 -11.35 17.02
CA LYS A 151 -4.09 -12.63 16.72
C LYS A 151 -3.27 -13.57 15.84
N CYS A 152 -2.12 -13.11 15.34
CA CYS A 152 -1.20 -13.98 14.62
C CYS A 152 -0.46 -14.90 15.62
N PRO A 153 -0.45 -16.23 15.43
CA PRO A 153 0.18 -17.15 16.38
C PRO A 153 1.70 -16.95 16.56
N LEU A 154 2.35 -16.29 15.60
CA LEU A 154 3.79 -16.02 15.65
C LEU A 154 4.12 -14.66 16.29
N PHE A 155 3.15 -13.75 16.39
CA PHE A 155 3.35 -12.38 16.85
C PHE A 155 3.87 -12.33 18.29
N GLY A 156 4.95 -11.55 18.52
CA GLY A 156 5.57 -11.37 19.84
C GLY A 156 6.22 -12.62 20.43
N ARG A 157 6.29 -13.72 19.69
CA ARG A 157 6.90 -15.01 20.10
C ARG A 157 8.05 -15.37 19.19
N VAL A 158 7.75 -16.00 18.06
CA VAL A 158 8.73 -16.37 17.03
C VAL A 158 9.03 -15.19 16.12
N CYS A 159 8.01 -14.38 15.82
CA CYS A 159 8.11 -13.21 14.97
C CYS A 159 8.15 -11.93 15.81
N THR A 160 9.31 -11.31 15.87
CA THR A 160 9.59 -10.06 16.61
C THR A 160 10.38 -9.11 15.72
N PRO A 161 10.47 -7.81 16.06
CA PRO A 161 11.33 -6.87 15.31
C PRO A 161 12.79 -7.31 15.21
N GLN A 162 13.30 -8.02 16.21
CA GLN A 162 14.69 -8.54 16.25
C GLN A 162 14.84 -9.84 15.46
N ASN A 163 13.74 -10.59 15.28
CA ASN A 163 13.71 -11.83 14.49
C ASN A 163 12.46 -11.85 13.61
N PRO A 164 12.42 -11.01 12.55
CA PRO A 164 11.24 -10.89 11.70
C PRO A 164 11.05 -12.15 10.87
N THR A 165 9.92 -12.82 11.05
CA THR A 165 9.54 -14.01 10.29
C THR A 165 8.64 -13.66 9.11
N GLY A 166 7.63 -12.85 9.33
CA GLY A 166 6.72 -12.38 8.29
C GLY A 166 7.15 -11.03 7.70
N PRO A 167 6.80 -10.73 6.43
CA PRO A 167 7.20 -9.49 5.77
C PRO A 167 6.71 -8.22 6.47
N CYS A 168 5.55 -8.26 7.14
CA CYS A 168 5.02 -7.12 7.89
C CYS A 168 5.71 -6.86 9.24
N MET A 169 6.74 -7.64 9.60
CA MET A 169 7.59 -7.42 10.79
C MET A 169 9.00 -6.94 10.42
N VAL A 170 9.38 -6.95 9.14
CA VAL A 170 10.74 -6.63 8.68
C VAL A 170 11.04 -5.13 8.77
N SER A 171 10.06 -4.29 8.49
CA SER A 171 10.19 -2.83 8.52
C SER A 171 9.43 -2.23 9.69
N THR A 172 9.94 -1.16 10.28
CA THR A 172 9.24 -0.38 11.31
C THR A 172 7.92 0.23 10.82
N GLU A 173 7.72 0.30 9.50
CA GLU A 173 6.47 0.73 8.87
C GLU A 173 5.51 -0.45 8.60
N GLY A 174 5.95 -1.66 8.89
CA GLY A 174 5.14 -2.87 8.66
C GLY A 174 4.05 -3.02 9.70
N SER A 175 2.87 -3.50 9.27
CA SER A 175 1.65 -3.61 10.10
C SER A 175 1.82 -4.43 11.40
N CYS A 176 2.86 -5.25 11.52
CA CYS A 176 3.16 -6.01 12.73
C CYS A 176 4.28 -5.38 13.58
N ALA A 177 5.10 -4.50 12.98
CA ALA A 177 6.25 -3.88 13.65
C ALA A 177 5.90 -2.51 14.23
N ALA A 178 4.88 -1.84 13.68
CA ALA A 178 4.40 -0.52 14.09
C ALA A 178 3.67 -0.54 15.45
#